data_37b3bb80f6ca1b8da87043c3dafbb564
#
_entry.id   37b3bb80f6ca1b8da87043c3dafbb564
#
_cell.length_a   1.000
_cell.length_b   1.000
_cell.length_c   1.000
_cell.angle_alpha   90.00
_cell.angle_beta   90.00
_cell.angle_gamma   90.00
#
_symmetry.space_group_name_H-M   'P 1'
#
loop_
_entity.id
_entity.type
_entity.pdbx_description
1 polymer ?
#
loop_
_entity_poly.entity_id
_entity_poly.type
_entity_poly.pdbx_seq_one_letter_code
_entity_poly.pdbx_strand_id
1 'polypeptide(L)'
;MLTDIEIAQQTKLRPIAEIAEELHICPEELEPYGRFKAKLNDDLFKRLENEPDGKLILVTAINPTPAGEGKTTTTAGLGQAMAKIGKKAVIALREPSLGPVFGIKGGAAGGGYAQVLPMEDINLHFTGDMHAITSANNLLCAMLDNHMQQGNVLGIDQRRVLIKRCVDMNDRALRSIVIGLGSKVNGIPREDGFIITVASEVMAILCLAKDLKDLKERLGKILIAYTYDGKPVYAKDIKADGAMTALLKDAINPNLVQTIEGTPAIMHGGPFANIAHGCNSVRATRLALKLGDYCITEAGFGSDLGAEKFLDIKCRLAGLKPNCIVVVATVRALKYNGGVPKAELAKENVPALEKGIENLRAHVENMHKYNVPVVVAINRFGTDTDAELKVIDDCCKSLGVEYALSEVFAKGGEGGVELAKTVCKVIDENPESHFAPIYDLDLTVEEKIRTIAQKIYGADDVTFTNQAMKSLKDIKALGGDALPVCIAKTQYSLSDDPTLLGRPTGFNITIRDLRLSNGAGFVVAYAGDVMTMPCLPKVPSAEKIDVDGNGVIHGLF
;
A
#
# COMPACT_ATOMS: atom_id res chain seq x y z
N MET A 1 9.56 7.64 28.01
CA MET A 1 8.45 7.92 27.06
C MET A 1 7.72 6.59 26.92
N LEU A 2 6.40 6.59 26.98
CA LEU A 2 5.60 5.37 26.77
C LEU A 2 5.83 4.85 25.34
N THR A 3 5.77 3.53 25.18
CA THR A 3 5.78 2.87 23.86
C THR A 3 4.43 3.03 23.18
N ASP A 4 4.37 2.78 21.86
CA ASP A 4 3.14 2.91 21.10
C ASP A 4 2.01 2.00 21.65
N ILE A 5 2.35 0.76 22.06
CA ILE A 5 1.37 -0.14 22.65
C ILE A 5 0.91 0.31 24.04
N GLU A 6 1.80 0.86 24.87
CA GLU A 6 1.42 1.38 26.20
C GLU A 6 0.48 2.59 26.08
N ILE A 7 0.71 3.47 25.10
CA ILE A 7 -0.18 4.59 24.78
C ILE A 7 -1.55 4.06 24.32
N ALA A 8 -1.56 3.07 23.43
CA ALA A 8 -2.79 2.43 22.94
C ALA A 8 -3.60 1.79 24.06
N GLN A 9 -2.96 1.00 24.93
CA GLN A 9 -3.59 0.29 26.06
C GLN A 9 -4.16 1.25 27.12
N GLN A 10 -3.57 2.41 27.32
CA GLN A 10 -4.07 3.43 28.26
C GLN A 10 -5.23 4.24 27.68
N THR A 11 -5.49 4.15 26.38
CA THR A 11 -6.52 4.94 25.70
C THR A 11 -7.90 4.33 25.94
N LYS A 12 -8.84 5.14 26.43
CA LYS A 12 -10.24 4.74 26.54
C LYS A 12 -10.94 4.91 25.18
N LEU A 13 -11.13 3.78 24.49
CA LEU A 13 -11.85 3.75 23.22
C LEU A 13 -13.35 4.00 23.39
N ARG A 14 -13.93 4.67 22.42
CA ARG A 14 -15.39 4.81 22.25
C ARG A 14 -15.93 3.54 21.58
N PRO A 15 -17.16 3.09 21.92
CA PRO A 15 -17.85 2.05 21.17
C PRO A 15 -17.93 2.39 19.69
N ILE A 16 -17.72 1.41 18.82
CA ILE A 16 -17.71 1.64 17.37
C ILE A 16 -19.07 2.12 16.84
N ALA A 17 -20.16 1.77 17.53
CA ALA A 17 -21.50 2.25 17.20
C ALA A 17 -21.63 3.78 17.35
N GLU A 18 -20.94 4.39 18.33
CA GLU A 18 -20.93 5.85 18.49
C GLU A 18 -20.16 6.54 17.36
N ILE A 19 -19.06 5.92 16.90
CA ILE A 19 -18.31 6.42 15.74
C ILE A 19 -19.14 6.30 14.46
N ALA A 20 -19.90 5.20 14.31
CA ALA A 20 -20.80 5.01 13.18
C ALA A 20 -21.96 6.03 13.18
N GLU A 21 -22.54 6.32 14.35
CA GLU A 21 -23.61 7.31 14.50
C GLU A 21 -23.14 8.71 14.07
N GLU A 22 -21.94 9.12 14.43
CA GLU A 22 -21.35 10.41 13.99
C GLU A 22 -21.19 10.51 12.47
N LEU A 23 -21.00 9.38 11.81
CA LEU A 23 -20.94 9.28 10.35
C LEU A 23 -22.32 9.07 9.70
N HIS A 24 -23.40 9.07 10.49
CA HIS A 24 -24.76 8.80 10.03
C HIS A 24 -24.92 7.42 9.37
N ILE A 25 -24.18 6.42 9.87
CA ILE A 25 -24.27 5.02 9.45
C ILE A 25 -25.38 4.36 10.28
N CYS A 26 -26.35 3.75 9.60
CA CYS A 26 -27.44 3.04 10.26
C CYS A 26 -26.96 1.72 10.89
N PRO A 27 -27.61 1.26 11.99
CA PRO A 27 -27.21 -0.02 12.62
C PRO A 27 -27.23 -1.22 11.67
N GLU A 28 -28.14 -1.24 10.68
CA GLU A 28 -28.28 -2.30 9.67
C GLU A 28 -27.13 -2.31 8.65
N GLU A 29 -26.42 -1.19 8.52
CA GLU A 29 -25.27 -1.00 7.62
C GLU A 29 -23.94 -1.37 8.29
N LEU A 30 -23.99 -1.69 9.62
CA LEU A 30 -22.83 -1.95 10.47
C LEU A 30 -22.87 -3.42 10.95
N GLU A 31 -21.78 -4.16 10.69
CA GLU A 31 -21.59 -5.51 11.22
C GLU A 31 -20.52 -5.49 12.32
N PRO A 32 -20.90 -5.50 13.63
CA PRO A 32 -19.94 -5.41 14.73
C PRO A 32 -19.00 -6.62 14.82
N TYR A 33 -17.72 -6.35 14.94
CA TYR A 33 -16.67 -7.33 15.25
C TYR A 33 -16.11 -7.04 16.65
N GLY A 34 -16.93 -7.24 17.68
CA GLY A 34 -16.68 -6.79 19.03
C GLY A 34 -17.09 -5.34 19.25
N ARG A 35 -16.54 -4.71 20.30
CA ARG A 35 -17.00 -3.40 20.77
C ARG A 35 -16.41 -2.22 19.99
N PHE A 36 -15.22 -2.37 19.43
CA PHE A 36 -14.40 -1.27 18.95
C PHE A 36 -14.06 -1.32 17.46
N LYS A 37 -14.59 -2.28 16.72
CA LYS A 37 -14.42 -2.44 15.28
C LYS A 37 -15.68 -3.03 14.64
N ALA A 38 -15.91 -2.72 13.37
CA ALA A 38 -17.05 -3.24 12.61
C ALA A 38 -16.76 -3.27 11.13
N LYS A 39 -17.48 -4.09 10.37
CA LYS A 39 -17.51 -4.02 8.90
C LYS A 39 -18.64 -3.16 8.42
N LEU A 40 -18.42 -2.49 7.28
CA LEU A 40 -19.40 -1.66 6.57
C LEU A 40 -19.94 -2.44 5.39
N ASN A 41 -21.23 -2.75 5.38
CA ASN A 41 -21.85 -3.63 4.40
C ASN A 41 -22.30 -2.93 3.10
N ASP A 42 -22.79 -3.69 2.14
CA ASP A 42 -23.18 -3.20 0.82
C ASP A 42 -24.39 -2.26 0.83
N ASP A 43 -25.24 -2.30 1.84
CA ASP A 43 -26.42 -1.41 1.93
C ASP A 43 -25.99 0.04 2.16
N LEU A 44 -24.91 0.26 2.92
CA LEU A 44 -24.26 1.57 3.06
C LEU A 44 -23.79 2.11 1.70
N PHE A 45 -23.14 1.27 0.88
CA PHE A 45 -22.68 1.68 -0.47
C PHE A 45 -23.85 2.09 -1.36
N LYS A 46 -24.95 1.32 -1.36
CA LYS A 46 -26.15 1.63 -2.15
C LYS A 46 -26.79 2.95 -1.72
N ARG A 47 -26.92 3.17 -0.40
CA ARG A 47 -27.50 4.41 0.13
C ARG A 47 -26.69 5.64 -0.23
N LEU A 48 -25.37 5.54 -0.18
CA LEU A 48 -24.45 6.66 -0.43
C LEU A 48 -24.07 6.84 -1.91
N GLU A 49 -24.56 6.00 -2.82
CA GLU A 49 -24.12 6.00 -4.23
C GLU A 49 -24.20 7.39 -4.89
N ASN A 50 -25.29 8.12 -4.64
CA ASN A 50 -25.56 9.42 -5.25
C ASN A 50 -25.17 10.61 -4.36
N GLU A 51 -24.62 10.38 -3.17
CA GLU A 51 -24.09 11.47 -2.33
C GLU A 51 -22.84 12.09 -2.96
N PRO A 52 -22.57 13.38 -2.76
CA PRO A 52 -21.37 14.02 -3.27
C PRO A 52 -20.11 13.44 -2.61
N ASP A 53 -19.00 13.43 -3.35
CA ASP A 53 -17.70 13.06 -2.80
C ASP A 53 -17.08 14.24 -2.06
N GLY A 54 -16.45 13.96 -0.91
CA GLY A 54 -15.55 14.88 -0.23
C GLY A 54 -14.22 15.07 -0.97
N LYS A 55 -13.32 15.84 -0.38
CA LYS A 55 -12.01 16.12 -0.95
C LYS A 55 -11.01 15.00 -0.64
N LEU A 56 -10.31 14.50 -1.67
CA LEU A 56 -9.33 13.42 -1.54
C LEU A 56 -7.93 13.98 -1.30
N ILE A 57 -7.32 13.63 -0.18
CA ILE A 57 -5.96 13.99 0.21
C ILE A 57 -5.11 12.71 0.20
N LEU A 58 -4.05 12.71 -0.62
CA LEU A 58 -3.06 11.62 -0.65
C LEU A 58 -1.85 12.01 0.19
N VAL A 59 -1.53 11.21 1.20
CA VAL A 59 -0.28 11.32 1.96
C VAL A 59 0.75 10.34 1.39
N THR A 60 1.91 10.87 1.01
CA THR A 60 3.07 10.12 0.52
C THR A 60 4.33 10.62 1.21
N ALA A 61 5.51 10.20 0.78
CA ALA A 61 6.79 10.66 1.35
C ALA A 61 7.91 10.68 0.31
N ILE A 62 9.04 11.25 0.70
CA ILE A 62 10.34 11.08 0.05
C ILE A 62 10.81 9.62 0.17
N ASN A 63 11.93 9.24 -0.47
CA ASN A 63 12.50 7.89 -0.31
C ASN A 63 12.78 7.60 1.17
N PRO A 64 12.29 6.46 1.70
CA PRO A 64 12.36 6.16 3.12
C PRO A 64 13.75 5.73 3.57
N THR A 65 14.04 6.00 4.85
CA THR A 65 15.08 5.26 5.57
C THR A 65 14.57 3.85 5.94
N PRO A 66 15.44 2.93 6.37
CA PRO A 66 15.01 1.65 6.94
C PRO A 66 14.09 1.76 8.17
N ALA A 67 14.05 2.91 8.84
CA ALA A 67 13.18 3.16 9.98
C ALA A 67 11.77 3.66 9.59
N GLY A 68 11.59 4.09 8.33
CA GLY A 68 10.35 4.72 7.84
C GLY A 68 10.28 6.22 8.13
N GLU A 69 9.32 6.91 7.49
CA GLU A 69 9.21 8.37 7.54
C GLU A 69 7.93 8.87 8.26
N GLY A 70 7.19 7.97 8.88
CA GLY A 70 6.00 8.33 9.65
C GLY A 70 4.80 8.75 8.81
N LYS A 71 4.64 8.21 7.59
CA LYS A 71 3.45 8.48 6.74
C LYS A 71 2.14 8.17 7.44
N THR A 72 1.99 6.96 7.97
CA THR A 72 0.76 6.53 8.64
C THR A 72 0.48 7.38 9.87
N THR A 73 1.52 7.72 10.65
CA THR A 73 1.44 8.65 11.79
C THR A 73 0.97 10.03 11.32
N THR A 74 1.56 10.55 10.23
CA THR A 74 1.13 11.84 9.65
C THR A 74 -0.31 11.77 9.12
N THR A 75 -0.71 10.66 8.49
CA THR A 75 -2.06 10.46 7.98
C THR A 75 -3.10 10.44 9.10
N ALA A 76 -2.84 9.67 10.16
CA ALA A 76 -3.69 9.61 11.35
C ALA A 76 -3.74 10.98 12.06
N GLY A 77 -2.58 11.58 12.29
CA GLY A 77 -2.47 12.88 12.95
C GLY A 77 -3.10 14.04 12.15
N LEU A 78 -3.01 14.03 10.82
CA LEU A 78 -3.69 15.00 9.97
C LEU A 78 -5.22 14.84 10.08
N GLY A 79 -5.73 13.61 10.12
CA GLY A 79 -7.16 13.36 10.34
C GLY A 79 -7.63 13.88 11.70
N GLN A 80 -6.87 13.61 12.77
CA GLN A 80 -7.14 14.16 14.10
C GLN A 80 -7.08 15.70 14.12
N ALA A 81 -6.10 16.29 13.44
CA ALA A 81 -5.95 17.74 13.34
C ALA A 81 -7.11 18.40 12.56
N MET A 82 -7.57 17.76 11.48
CA MET A 82 -8.76 18.21 10.75
C MET A 82 -9.99 18.25 11.65
N ALA A 83 -10.20 17.23 12.49
CA ALA A 83 -11.29 17.22 13.46
C ALA A 83 -11.15 18.36 14.48
N LYS A 84 -9.95 18.69 14.96
CA LYS A 84 -9.69 19.82 15.88
C LYS A 84 -10.03 21.19 15.28
N ILE A 85 -9.88 21.35 13.98
CA ILE A 85 -10.29 22.59 13.28
C ILE A 85 -11.73 22.55 12.76
N GLY A 86 -12.54 21.58 13.23
CA GLY A 86 -13.96 21.46 12.92
C GLY A 86 -14.29 20.92 11.54
N LYS A 87 -13.36 20.21 10.89
CA LYS A 87 -13.58 19.55 9.60
C LYS A 87 -13.95 18.09 9.78
N LYS A 88 -14.91 17.59 8.99
CA LYS A 88 -15.29 16.17 8.98
C LYS A 88 -14.30 15.39 8.11
N ALA A 89 -13.32 14.75 8.74
CA ALA A 89 -12.35 13.92 8.07
C ALA A 89 -12.60 12.43 8.34
N VAL A 90 -12.44 11.61 7.31
CA VAL A 90 -12.41 10.15 7.41
C VAL A 90 -11.08 9.67 6.83
N ILE A 91 -10.38 8.85 7.60
CA ILE A 91 -9.08 8.30 7.21
C ILE A 91 -9.28 6.97 6.51
N ALA A 92 -8.56 6.70 5.42
CA ALA A 92 -8.60 5.42 4.73
C ALA A 92 -7.19 4.81 4.65
N LEU A 93 -6.96 3.65 5.29
CA LEU A 93 -5.66 3.02 5.47
C LEU A 93 -5.65 1.57 5.01
N ARG A 94 -4.43 1.03 4.86
CA ARG A 94 -4.20 -0.39 4.64
C ARG A 94 -4.22 -1.16 5.97
N GLU A 95 -4.60 -2.43 5.87
CA GLU A 95 -4.39 -3.39 6.95
C GLU A 95 -2.93 -3.86 6.98
N PRO A 96 -2.33 -4.07 8.17
CA PRO A 96 -1.01 -4.67 8.27
C PRO A 96 -1.05 -6.18 7.99
N SER A 97 0.07 -6.71 7.50
CA SER A 97 0.35 -8.13 7.35
C SER A 97 1.18 -8.63 8.53
N LEU A 98 0.95 -9.84 8.98
CA LEU A 98 1.66 -10.44 10.11
C LEU A 98 3.18 -10.55 9.88
N GLY A 99 3.61 -10.83 8.64
CA GLY A 99 5.02 -10.95 8.32
C GLY A 99 5.84 -9.71 8.70
N PRO A 100 5.49 -8.50 8.26
CA PRO A 100 6.13 -7.26 8.73
C PRO A 100 6.02 -7.02 10.22
N VAL A 101 4.86 -7.31 10.85
CA VAL A 101 4.63 -7.11 12.29
C VAL A 101 5.61 -7.94 13.13
N PHE A 102 5.76 -9.22 12.81
CA PHE A 102 6.70 -10.12 13.49
C PHE A 102 8.14 -10.05 12.97
N GLY A 103 8.38 -9.31 11.87
CA GLY A 103 9.69 -9.13 11.23
C GLY A 103 10.48 -7.94 11.76
N ILE A 104 10.62 -6.91 10.94
CA ILE A 104 11.44 -5.71 11.24
C ILE A 104 10.57 -4.49 11.51
N LYS A 105 9.39 -4.43 10.88
CA LYS A 105 8.64 -3.19 10.74
C LYS A 105 7.50 -3.17 11.75
N GLY A 106 7.37 -2.05 12.46
CA GLY A 106 6.19 -1.74 13.24
C GLY A 106 4.89 -1.85 12.43
N GLY A 107 3.77 -1.98 13.12
CA GLY A 107 2.44 -2.10 12.51
C GLY A 107 2.07 -0.89 11.65
N ALA A 108 1.00 -1.05 10.87
CA ALA A 108 0.49 0.01 9.98
C ALA A 108 -0.54 0.92 10.67
N ALA A 109 -0.55 1.01 12.00
CA ALA A 109 -1.55 1.74 12.77
C ALA A 109 -1.15 3.19 13.15
N GLY A 110 0.02 3.67 12.72
CA GLY A 110 0.59 4.94 13.18
C GLY A 110 1.48 4.76 14.41
N GLY A 111 1.77 5.85 15.13
CA GLY A 111 2.61 5.81 16.33
C GLY A 111 2.44 7.03 17.23
N GLY A 112 2.92 6.93 18.48
CA GLY A 112 2.75 7.97 19.48
C GLY A 112 1.28 8.29 19.74
N TYR A 113 0.94 9.56 19.76
CA TYR A 113 -0.43 10.06 19.93
C TYR A 113 -1.20 10.22 18.61
N ALA A 114 -0.68 9.68 17.50
CA ALA A 114 -1.33 9.64 16.21
C ALA A 114 -1.45 8.18 15.72
N GLN A 115 -2.30 7.41 16.37
CA GLN A 115 -2.54 6.00 16.14
C GLN A 115 -4.00 5.72 15.78
N VAL A 116 -4.22 4.65 14.99
CA VAL A 116 -5.52 4.03 14.76
C VAL A 116 -5.67 2.81 15.68
N LEU A 117 -6.82 2.71 16.34
CA LEU A 117 -7.09 1.74 17.39
C LEU A 117 -8.37 0.92 17.09
N PRO A 118 -8.49 -0.32 17.58
CA PRO A 118 -7.61 -1.02 18.53
C PRO A 118 -6.34 -1.56 17.87
N MET A 119 -5.17 -1.14 18.35
CA MET A 119 -3.87 -1.44 17.74
C MET A 119 -3.53 -2.94 17.72
N GLU A 120 -3.79 -3.64 18.82
CA GLU A 120 -3.51 -5.08 18.95
C GLU A 120 -4.31 -5.89 17.93
N ASP A 121 -5.62 -5.67 17.83
CA ASP A 121 -6.49 -6.35 16.88
C ASP A 121 -6.07 -6.09 15.45
N ILE A 122 -5.78 -4.81 15.11
CA ILE A 122 -5.37 -4.40 13.78
C ILE A 122 -4.08 -5.12 13.35
N ASN A 123 -3.09 -5.23 14.26
CA ASN A 123 -1.78 -5.78 13.93
C ASN A 123 -1.71 -7.30 14.02
N LEU A 124 -2.65 -7.96 14.68
CA LEU A 124 -2.67 -9.43 14.86
C LEU A 124 -3.79 -10.07 14.05
N HIS A 125 -4.96 -10.19 14.61
CA HIS A 125 -6.14 -10.79 13.96
C HIS A 125 -7.28 -9.76 13.93
N PHE A 126 -7.37 -9.01 12.85
CA PHE A 126 -8.29 -7.89 12.76
C PHE A 126 -9.75 -8.35 12.64
N THR A 127 -10.18 -8.69 11.42
CA THR A 127 -11.54 -9.17 11.10
C THR A 127 -11.54 -10.42 10.22
N GLY A 128 -10.37 -11.00 9.97
CA GLY A 128 -10.22 -12.23 9.21
C GLY A 128 -9.93 -12.04 7.72
N ASP A 129 -9.76 -10.82 7.23
CA ASP A 129 -9.57 -10.53 5.79
C ASP A 129 -8.30 -11.19 5.25
N MET A 130 -7.17 -11.11 5.97
CA MET A 130 -5.92 -11.77 5.57
C MET A 130 -6.06 -13.29 5.50
N HIS A 131 -6.79 -13.90 6.43
CA HIS A 131 -7.08 -15.33 6.40
C HIS A 131 -7.96 -15.70 5.20
N ALA A 132 -9.00 -14.92 4.92
CA ALA A 132 -9.90 -15.15 3.79
C ALA A 132 -9.14 -15.08 2.45
N ILE A 133 -8.26 -14.10 2.27
CA ILE A 133 -7.40 -13.95 1.08
C ILE A 133 -6.46 -15.14 0.94
N THR A 134 -5.78 -15.53 2.03
CA THR A 134 -4.91 -16.72 2.08
C THR A 134 -5.68 -17.97 1.67
N SER A 135 -6.85 -18.16 2.22
CA SER A 135 -7.70 -19.33 1.94
C SER A 135 -8.18 -19.37 0.49
N ALA A 136 -8.61 -18.23 -0.07
CA ALA A 136 -9.04 -18.13 -1.45
C ALA A 136 -7.90 -18.41 -2.45
N ASN A 137 -6.71 -17.85 -2.20
CA ASN A 137 -5.54 -18.10 -3.04
C ASN A 137 -5.10 -19.57 -2.97
N ASN A 138 -5.08 -20.17 -1.79
CA ASN A 138 -4.65 -21.55 -1.61
C ASN A 138 -5.70 -22.55 -2.13
N LEU A 139 -7.00 -22.21 -2.08
CA LEU A 139 -8.05 -22.98 -2.75
C LEU A 139 -7.81 -23.03 -4.25
N LEU A 140 -7.48 -21.90 -4.88
CA LEU A 140 -7.17 -21.84 -6.31
C LEU A 140 -5.99 -22.76 -6.65
N CYS A 141 -4.91 -22.73 -5.87
CA CYS A 141 -3.76 -23.63 -6.05
C CYS A 141 -4.14 -25.10 -5.88
N ALA A 142 -4.93 -25.42 -4.85
CA ALA A 142 -5.38 -26.80 -4.61
C ALA A 142 -6.29 -27.32 -5.74
N MET A 143 -7.20 -26.48 -6.25
CA MET A 143 -8.06 -26.85 -7.39
C MET A 143 -7.26 -27.06 -8.68
N LEU A 144 -6.21 -26.25 -8.92
CA LEU A 144 -5.32 -26.43 -10.05
C LEU A 144 -4.57 -27.77 -9.97
N ASP A 145 -3.96 -28.08 -8.82
CA ASP A 145 -3.24 -29.34 -8.63
C ASP A 145 -4.19 -30.54 -8.71
N ASN A 146 -5.41 -30.42 -8.15
CA ASN A 146 -6.45 -31.46 -8.28
C ASN A 146 -6.89 -31.66 -9.73
N HIS A 147 -7.07 -30.59 -10.52
CA HIS A 147 -7.40 -30.69 -11.94
C HIS A 147 -6.33 -31.48 -12.72
N MET A 148 -5.04 -31.18 -12.48
CA MET A 148 -3.94 -31.91 -13.11
C MET A 148 -3.89 -33.37 -12.67
N GLN A 149 -4.16 -33.68 -11.41
CA GLN A 149 -4.17 -35.03 -10.85
C GLN A 149 -5.35 -35.87 -11.39
N GLN A 150 -6.51 -35.26 -11.57
CA GLN A 150 -7.77 -35.95 -11.97
C GLN A 150 -8.00 -36.01 -13.50
N GLY A 151 -6.93 -36.11 -14.25
CA GLY A 151 -6.96 -36.35 -15.70
C GLY A 151 -6.61 -35.16 -16.57
N ASN A 152 -6.37 -33.98 -16.01
CA ASN A 152 -5.85 -32.80 -16.73
C ASN A 152 -6.52 -32.53 -18.10
N VAL A 153 -7.83 -32.49 -18.12
CA VAL A 153 -8.61 -32.38 -19.39
C VAL A 153 -8.33 -31.09 -20.17
N LEU A 154 -7.83 -30.05 -19.48
CA LEU A 154 -7.38 -28.80 -20.11
C LEU A 154 -5.97 -28.91 -20.73
N GLY A 155 -5.23 -29.98 -20.45
CA GLY A 155 -3.86 -30.16 -20.94
C GLY A 155 -2.86 -29.14 -20.35
N ILE A 156 -2.99 -28.84 -19.08
CA ILE A 156 -2.10 -27.87 -18.38
C ILE A 156 -0.68 -28.44 -18.32
N ASP A 157 0.28 -27.64 -18.77
CA ASP A 157 1.72 -27.95 -18.60
C ASP A 157 2.15 -27.65 -17.17
N GLN A 158 2.46 -28.68 -16.39
CA GLN A 158 2.88 -28.58 -15.01
C GLN A 158 4.15 -27.72 -14.79
N ARG A 159 4.96 -27.49 -15.83
CA ARG A 159 6.15 -26.63 -15.82
C ARG A 159 5.81 -25.16 -16.05
N ARG A 160 4.56 -24.85 -16.42
CA ARG A 160 4.10 -23.51 -16.76
C ARG A 160 2.93 -23.06 -15.86
N VAL A 161 2.93 -23.52 -14.61
CA VAL A 161 2.05 -23.02 -13.55
C VAL A 161 2.60 -21.68 -13.07
N LEU A 162 1.74 -20.66 -13.00
CA LEU A 162 2.12 -19.27 -12.71
C LEU A 162 1.76 -18.83 -11.30
N ILE A 163 0.78 -19.50 -10.66
CA ILE A 163 0.34 -19.15 -9.30
C ILE A 163 1.16 -19.92 -8.26
N LYS A 164 1.30 -19.28 -7.09
CA LYS A 164 1.93 -19.87 -5.91
C LYS A 164 0.97 -19.83 -4.72
N ARG A 165 1.16 -20.72 -3.78
CA ARG A 165 0.50 -20.68 -2.48
C ARG A 165 0.89 -19.43 -1.72
N CYS A 166 0.11 -19.03 -0.73
CA CYS A 166 0.48 -17.91 0.13
C CYS A 166 0.31 -18.25 1.62
N VAL A 167 1.06 -17.53 2.42
CA VAL A 167 1.00 -17.53 3.90
C VAL A 167 1.29 -16.11 4.38
N ASP A 168 0.58 -15.64 5.39
CA ASP A 168 0.80 -14.30 5.91
C ASP A 168 1.89 -14.26 6.97
N MET A 169 3.09 -14.68 6.58
CA MET A 169 4.29 -14.71 7.41
C MET A 169 5.55 -14.60 6.56
N ASN A 170 6.63 -14.03 7.12
CA ASN A 170 7.94 -14.00 6.49
C ASN A 170 8.64 -15.34 6.68
N ASP A 171 8.77 -16.14 5.62
CA ASP A 171 9.43 -17.45 5.69
C ASP A 171 10.26 -17.73 4.42
N ARG A 172 11.57 -17.48 4.51
CA ARG A 172 12.50 -17.71 3.39
C ARG A 172 12.61 -19.16 2.95
N ALA A 173 12.34 -20.12 3.84
CA ALA A 173 12.44 -21.55 3.53
C ALA A 173 11.36 -22.01 2.55
N LEU A 174 10.26 -21.26 2.44
CA LEU A 174 9.13 -21.56 1.58
C LEU A 174 9.24 -20.95 0.16
N ARG A 175 10.32 -20.23 -0.17
CA ARG A 175 10.48 -19.57 -1.49
C ARG A 175 10.49 -20.56 -2.65
N SER A 176 11.14 -21.71 -2.46
CA SER A 176 11.19 -22.80 -3.43
C SER A 176 11.08 -24.11 -2.69
N ILE A 177 10.05 -24.90 -3.03
CA ILE A 177 9.73 -26.19 -2.45
C ILE A 177 9.38 -27.17 -3.55
N VAL A 178 9.36 -28.45 -3.22
CA VAL A 178 8.80 -29.49 -4.10
C VAL A 178 7.52 -30.00 -3.49
N ILE A 179 6.43 -29.99 -4.24
CA ILE A 179 5.13 -30.53 -3.83
C ILE A 179 4.82 -31.84 -4.54
N GLY A 180 3.79 -32.58 -4.07
CA GLY A 180 3.33 -33.82 -4.68
C GLY A 180 4.26 -35.03 -4.46
N LEU A 181 5.19 -34.94 -3.50
CA LEU A 181 6.10 -36.06 -3.16
C LEU A 181 5.39 -37.19 -2.41
N GLY A 182 5.98 -38.39 -2.45
CA GLY A 182 5.53 -39.60 -1.75
C GLY A 182 4.98 -40.63 -2.73
N SER A 183 3.70 -40.57 -3.06
CA SER A 183 3.10 -41.52 -3.99
C SER A 183 2.24 -40.82 -5.03
N LYS A 184 1.83 -41.59 -6.09
CA LYS A 184 0.98 -41.06 -7.16
C LYS A 184 -0.36 -40.48 -6.71
N VAL A 185 -0.81 -40.80 -5.49
CA VAL A 185 -2.05 -40.24 -4.92
C VAL A 185 -1.86 -38.82 -4.35
N ASN A 186 -0.62 -38.39 -4.12
CA ASN A 186 -0.30 -37.09 -3.55
C ASN A 186 -0.25 -35.97 -4.60
N GLY A 187 -0.41 -36.31 -5.88
CA GLY A 187 -0.35 -35.34 -6.96
C GLY A 187 0.85 -35.52 -7.88
N ILE A 188 1.10 -34.52 -8.71
CA ILE A 188 2.21 -34.50 -9.66
C ILE A 188 3.39 -33.75 -9.02
N PRO A 189 4.56 -34.39 -8.86
CA PRO A 189 5.74 -33.70 -8.33
C PRO A 189 6.17 -32.53 -9.22
N ARG A 190 6.26 -31.35 -8.63
CA ARG A 190 6.75 -30.15 -9.30
C ARG A 190 7.36 -29.16 -8.31
N GLU A 191 8.18 -28.26 -8.82
CA GLU A 191 8.59 -27.08 -8.05
C GLU A 191 7.37 -26.16 -7.82
N ASP A 192 7.29 -25.62 -6.63
CA ASP A 192 6.34 -24.60 -6.20
C ASP A 192 7.01 -23.67 -5.20
N GLY A 193 6.27 -22.82 -4.55
CA GLY A 193 6.72 -21.95 -3.46
C GLY A 193 5.54 -21.23 -2.82
N PHE A 194 5.88 -20.46 -1.79
CA PHE A 194 4.94 -19.56 -1.17
C PHE A 194 5.32 -18.11 -1.42
N ILE A 195 4.32 -17.26 -1.52
CA ILE A 195 4.43 -15.81 -1.44
C ILE A 195 3.74 -15.34 -0.16
N ILE A 196 4.08 -14.15 0.32
CA ILE A 196 3.32 -13.56 1.43
C ILE A 196 1.92 -13.15 0.94
N THR A 197 0.90 -13.31 1.77
CA THR A 197 -0.51 -13.07 1.40
C THR A 197 -0.72 -11.72 0.71
N VAL A 198 -0.09 -10.68 1.21
CA VAL A 198 -0.20 -9.31 0.68
C VAL A 198 0.53 -9.09 -0.67
N ALA A 199 1.28 -10.09 -1.15
CA ALA A 199 1.87 -10.12 -2.49
C ALA A 199 1.01 -10.88 -3.51
N SER A 200 -0.06 -11.54 -3.07
CA SER A 200 -0.95 -12.31 -3.95
C SER A 200 -1.76 -11.40 -4.88
N GLU A 201 -2.07 -11.90 -6.07
CA GLU A 201 -2.99 -11.22 -6.97
C GLU A 201 -4.40 -11.10 -6.37
N VAL A 202 -4.81 -12.07 -5.54
CA VAL A 202 -6.10 -12.05 -4.82
C VAL A 202 -6.20 -10.83 -3.90
N MET A 203 -5.12 -10.46 -3.19
CA MET A 203 -5.08 -9.23 -2.40
C MET A 203 -5.25 -7.99 -3.28
N ALA A 204 -4.55 -7.90 -4.41
CA ALA A 204 -4.69 -6.77 -5.33
C ALA A 204 -6.11 -6.69 -5.92
N ILE A 205 -6.70 -7.82 -6.27
CA ILE A 205 -8.07 -7.91 -6.78
C ILE A 205 -9.07 -7.42 -5.72
N LEU A 206 -8.98 -7.89 -4.48
CA LEU A 206 -9.86 -7.44 -3.39
C LEU A 206 -9.81 -5.92 -3.24
N CYS A 207 -8.62 -5.33 -3.31
CA CYS A 207 -8.43 -3.88 -3.17
C CYS A 207 -8.96 -3.07 -4.36
N LEU A 208 -9.04 -3.64 -5.55
CA LEU A 208 -9.49 -2.94 -6.76
C LEU A 208 -10.94 -3.25 -7.14
N ALA A 209 -11.54 -4.28 -6.56
CA ALA A 209 -12.93 -4.67 -6.80
C ALA A 209 -13.91 -3.60 -6.29
N LYS A 210 -14.96 -3.37 -7.08
CA LYS A 210 -16.04 -2.41 -6.76
C LYS A 210 -17.13 -3.05 -5.90
N ASP A 211 -17.47 -4.29 -6.18
CA ASP A 211 -18.53 -5.09 -5.56
C ASP A 211 -18.23 -6.58 -5.70
N LEU A 212 -19.10 -7.43 -5.17
CA LEU A 212 -18.98 -8.90 -5.26
C LEU A 212 -19.01 -9.44 -6.69
N LYS A 213 -19.74 -8.79 -7.60
CA LYS A 213 -19.80 -9.20 -9.01
C LYS A 213 -18.46 -8.92 -9.70
N ASP A 214 -17.93 -7.70 -9.55
CA ASP A 214 -16.61 -7.33 -10.08
C ASP A 214 -15.50 -8.18 -9.45
N LEU A 215 -15.60 -8.48 -8.13
CA LEU A 215 -14.67 -9.40 -7.45
C LEU A 215 -14.64 -10.76 -8.13
N LYS A 216 -15.81 -11.39 -8.36
CA LYS A 216 -15.91 -12.70 -9.02
C LYS A 216 -15.36 -12.67 -10.45
N GLU A 217 -15.71 -11.66 -11.22
CA GLU A 217 -15.22 -11.49 -12.59
C GLU A 217 -13.69 -11.36 -12.63
N ARG A 218 -13.11 -10.58 -11.73
CA ARG A 218 -11.65 -10.41 -11.60
C ARG A 218 -10.96 -11.69 -11.17
N LEU A 219 -11.47 -12.38 -10.16
CA LEU A 219 -10.93 -13.66 -9.70
C LEU A 219 -10.93 -14.69 -10.84
N GLY A 220 -12.00 -14.75 -11.64
CA GLY A 220 -12.09 -15.62 -12.80
C GLY A 220 -11.05 -15.33 -13.88
N LYS A 221 -10.54 -14.11 -13.97
CA LYS A 221 -9.52 -13.67 -14.93
C LYS A 221 -8.08 -13.93 -14.50
N ILE A 222 -7.82 -14.42 -13.29
CA ILE A 222 -6.46 -14.76 -12.85
C ILE A 222 -5.87 -15.76 -13.82
N LEU A 223 -4.73 -15.44 -14.43
CA LEU A 223 -3.96 -16.31 -15.30
C LEU A 223 -3.17 -17.31 -14.44
N ILE A 224 -3.57 -18.60 -14.47
CA ILE A 224 -3.04 -19.60 -13.54
C ILE A 224 -1.95 -20.50 -14.14
N ALA A 225 -2.02 -20.76 -15.44
CA ALA A 225 -1.09 -21.64 -16.12
C ALA A 225 -1.17 -21.48 -17.65
N TYR A 226 -0.32 -22.22 -18.35
CA TYR A 226 -0.46 -22.47 -19.79
C TYR A 226 -0.60 -23.97 -20.06
N THR A 227 -1.29 -24.30 -21.15
CA THR A 227 -1.40 -25.66 -21.66
C THR A 227 -0.12 -26.08 -22.40
N TYR A 228 0.03 -27.38 -22.71
CA TYR A 228 1.17 -27.89 -23.50
C TYR A 228 1.25 -27.28 -24.91
N ASP A 229 0.12 -26.87 -25.50
CA ASP A 229 0.07 -26.15 -26.77
C ASP A 229 0.16 -24.61 -26.63
N GLY A 230 0.43 -24.13 -25.43
CA GLY A 230 0.72 -22.72 -25.15
C GLY A 230 -0.48 -21.81 -24.95
N LYS A 231 -1.69 -22.35 -24.81
CA LYS A 231 -2.90 -21.56 -24.54
C LYS A 231 -2.95 -21.13 -23.06
N PRO A 232 -3.43 -19.92 -22.76
CA PRO A 232 -3.60 -19.47 -21.39
C PRO A 232 -4.76 -20.21 -20.70
N VAL A 233 -4.60 -20.48 -19.42
CA VAL A 233 -5.63 -21.08 -18.54
C VAL A 233 -5.91 -20.10 -17.40
N TYR A 234 -7.19 -19.84 -17.17
CA TYR A 234 -7.66 -18.90 -16.17
C TYR A 234 -8.38 -19.62 -15.01
N ALA A 235 -8.50 -18.96 -13.87
CA ALA A 235 -9.17 -19.51 -12.69
C ALA A 235 -10.62 -19.95 -12.98
N LYS A 236 -11.34 -19.24 -13.85
CA LYS A 236 -12.70 -19.62 -14.30
C LYS A 236 -12.74 -20.94 -15.08
N ASP A 237 -11.66 -21.30 -15.79
CA ASP A 237 -11.62 -22.51 -16.63
C ASP A 237 -11.61 -23.79 -15.77
N ILE A 238 -11.10 -23.66 -14.51
CA ILE A 238 -11.22 -24.71 -13.49
C ILE A 238 -12.36 -24.44 -12.49
N LYS A 239 -13.24 -23.46 -12.77
CA LYS A 239 -14.42 -23.10 -11.98
C LYS A 239 -14.11 -22.72 -10.51
N ALA A 240 -12.95 -22.07 -10.25
CA ALA A 240 -12.54 -21.69 -8.92
C ALA A 240 -13.14 -20.35 -8.44
N ASP A 241 -13.51 -19.47 -9.36
CA ASP A 241 -13.97 -18.10 -9.11
C ASP A 241 -15.15 -18.01 -8.14
N GLY A 242 -16.13 -18.92 -8.25
CA GLY A 242 -17.29 -18.93 -7.36
C GLY A 242 -16.95 -19.25 -5.92
N ALA A 243 -16.16 -20.29 -5.67
CA ALA A 243 -15.75 -20.70 -4.32
C ALA A 243 -14.78 -19.69 -3.70
N MET A 244 -13.86 -19.11 -4.49
CA MET A 244 -12.99 -18.02 -4.04
C MET A 244 -13.82 -16.80 -3.61
N THR A 245 -14.83 -16.41 -4.37
CA THR A 245 -15.73 -15.30 -4.04
C THR A 245 -16.50 -15.57 -2.75
N ALA A 246 -16.96 -16.81 -2.53
CA ALA A 246 -17.65 -17.20 -1.29
C ALA A 246 -16.74 -17.04 -0.07
N LEU A 247 -15.45 -17.41 -0.16
CA LEU A 247 -14.47 -17.19 0.91
C LEU A 247 -14.19 -15.71 1.18
N LEU A 248 -14.32 -14.85 0.16
CA LEU A 248 -14.05 -13.42 0.24
C LEU A 248 -15.30 -12.55 0.49
N LYS A 249 -16.47 -13.17 0.65
CA LYS A 249 -17.77 -12.48 0.73
C LYS A 249 -17.78 -11.39 1.81
N ASP A 250 -17.27 -11.70 2.99
CA ASP A 250 -17.24 -10.75 4.09
C ASP A 250 -15.97 -9.89 4.07
N ALA A 251 -14.87 -10.44 3.56
CA ALA A 251 -13.60 -9.74 3.44
C ALA A 251 -13.63 -8.55 2.45
N ILE A 252 -14.57 -8.50 1.51
CA ILE A 252 -14.72 -7.36 0.59
C ILE A 252 -15.27 -6.12 1.29
N ASN A 253 -15.88 -6.26 2.45
CA ASN A 253 -16.43 -5.17 3.24
C ASN A 253 -15.34 -4.48 4.06
N PRO A 254 -15.17 -3.15 3.95
CA PRO A 254 -14.16 -2.41 4.70
C PRO A 254 -14.43 -2.40 6.21
N ASN A 255 -13.37 -2.20 6.99
CA ASN A 255 -13.41 -2.20 8.45
C ASN A 255 -13.42 -0.77 8.99
N LEU A 256 -14.42 -0.42 9.79
CA LEU A 256 -14.50 0.83 10.54
C LEU A 256 -13.80 0.69 11.89
N VAL A 257 -12.94 1.64 12.20
CA VAL A 257 -12.22 1.82 13.46
C VAL A 257 -12.09 3.31 13.77
N GLN A 258 -11.28 3.68 14.74
CA GLN A 258 -11.09 5.06 15.17
C GLN A 258 -9.62 5.37 15.44
N THR A 259 -9.24 6.64 15.41
CA THR A 259 -7.95 7.06 15.96
C THR A 259 -8.01 7.17 17.47
N ILE A 260 -6.84 7.36 18.10
CA ILE A 260 -6.72 7.59 19.54
C ILE A 260 -7.57 8.78 20.04
N GLU A 261 -7.85 9.77 19.19
CA GLU A 261 -8.70 10.92 19.50
C GLU A 261 -10.15 10.76 19.00
N GLY A 262 -10.53 9.57 18.50
CA GLY A 262 -11.89 9.26 18.08
C GLY A 262 -12.23 9.67 16.64
N THR A 263 -11.27 10.12 15.83
CA THR A 263 -11.51 10.39 14.41
C THR A 263 -11.79 9.07 13.67
N PRO A 264 -12.85 8.98 12.84
CA PRO A 264 -13.17 7.76 12.10
C PRO A 264 -12.06 7.34 11.13
N ALA A 265 -11.79 6.05 11.08
CA ALA A 265 -10.85 5.46 10.13
C ALA A 265 -11.43 4.19 9.50
N ILE A 266 -11.23 4.02 8.21
CA ILE A 266 -11.63 2.84 7.43
C ILE A 266 -10.37 2.12 7.00
N MET A 267 -10.18 0.88 7.48
CA MET A 267 -9.02 0.06 7.12
C MET A 267 -9.45 -1.11 6.26
N HIS A 268 -8.79 -1.30 5.10
CA HIS A 268 -9.15 -2.41 4.22
C HIS A 268 -8.06 -2.74 3.20
N GLY A 269 -7.65 -4.01 3.19
CA GLY A 269 -6.63 -4.55 2.30
C GLY A 269 -5.24 -4.01 2.55
N GLY A 270 -4.21 -4.72 2.11
CA GLY A 270 -2.84 -4.39 2.43
C GLY A 270 -1.80 -4.77 1.36
N PRO A 271 -2.02 -4.50 0.05
CA PRO A 271 -1.06 -4.88 -0.98
C PRO A 271 0.26 -4.15 -0.80
N PHE A 272 1.38 -4.84 -1.04
CA PHE A 272 2.71 -4.23 -0.97
C PHE A 272 2.95 -3.26 -2.13
N ALA A 273 3.56 -2.10 -1.83
CA ALA A 273 3.80 -1.06 -2.82
C ALA A 273 5.01 -1.31 -3.73
N ASN A 274 5.88 -2.25 -3.41
CA ASN A 274 7.04 -2.60 -4.24
C ASN A 274 6.77 -3.76 -5.20
N ILE A 275 5.60 -4.42 -5.14
CA ILE A 275 5.20 -5.54 -6.00
C ILE A 275 3.75 -5.49 -6.47
N ALA A 276 2.94 -4.59 -5.89
CA ALA A 276 1.55 -4.33 -6.25
C ALA A 276 1.28 -2.82 -6.13
N HIS A 277 0.02 -2.40 -6.21
CA HIS A 277 -0.33 -0.97 -6.23
C HIS A 277 -0.18 -0.26 -4.86
N GLY A 278 0.00 -1.00 -3.75
CA GLY A 278 0.45 -0.43 -2.48
C GLY A 278 -0.50 0.52 -1.77
N CYS A 279 -1.81 0.41 -2.02
CA CYS A 279 -2.83 1.30 -1.47
C CYS A 279 -3.96 0.48 -0.85
N ASN A 280 -4.74 1.10 0.06
CA ASN A 280 -5.96 0.48 0.55
C ASN A 280 -6.99 0.28 -0.58
N SER A 281 -8.12 -0.35 -0.26
CA SER A 281 -9.12 -0.68 -1.27
C SER A 281 -9.80 0.54 -1.87
N VAL A 282 -10.30 0.39 -3.10
CA VAL A 282 -11.21 1.35 -3.75
C VAL A 282 -12.46 1.57 -2.90
N ARG A 283 -13.02 0.49 -2.33
CA ARG A 283 -14.22 0.56 -1.49
C ARG A 283 -14.00 1.41 -0.24
N ALA A 284 -12.89 1.22 0.48
CA ALA A 284 -12.56 2.03 1.66
C ALA A 284 -12.42 3.52 1.31
N THR A 285 -11.70 3.84 0.23
CA THR A 285 -11.51 5.24 -0.20
C THR A 285 -12.84 5.88 -0.64
N ARG A 286 -13.69 5.15 -1.38
CA ARG A 286 -15.00 5.66 -1.79
C ARG A 286 -15.93 5.91 -0.60
N LEU A 287 -15.99 5.00 0.38
CA LEU A 287 -16.77 5.25 1.59
C LEU A 287 -16.25 6.44 2.38
N ALA A 288 -14.93 6.56 2.54
CA ALA A 288 -14.36 7.71 3.23
C ALA A 288 -14.70 9.04 2.53
N LEU A 289 -14.72 9.06 1.18
CA LEU A 289 -15.16 10.23 0.41
C LEU A 289 -16.64 10.57 0.58
N LYS A 290 -17.49 9.56 0.74
CA LYS A 290 -18.94 9.75 0.92
C LYS A 290 -19.34 10.13 2.35
N LEU A 291 -18.55 9.70 3.33
CA LEU A 291 -18.85 9.86 4.75
C LEU A 291 -18.23 11.13 5.37
N GLY A 292 -17.23 11.71 4.72
CA GLY A 292 -16.54 12.91 5.22
C GLY A 292 -16.38 13.99 4.18
N ASP A 293 -16.19 15.24 4.64
CA ASP A 293 -15.85 16.36 3.76
C ASP A 293 -14.42 16.19 3.20
N TYR A 294 -13.58 15.46 3.93
CA TYR A 294 -12.19 15.14 3.56
C TYR A 294 -11.91 13.65 3.78
N CYS A 295 -11.42 13.00 2.74
CA CYS A 295 -10.84 11.65 2.81
C CYS A 295 -9.32 11.80 2.82
N ILE A 296 -8.66 11.29 3.87
CA ILE A 296 -7.20 11.28 3.99
C ILE A 296 -6.72 9.85 3.84
N THR A 297 -5.92 9.59 2.82
CA THR A 297 -5.40 8.26 2.54
C THR A 297 -3.89 8.29 2.31
N GLU A 298 -3.25 7.12 2.35
CA GLU A 298 -1.81 7.01 2.10
C GLU A 298 -1.48 6.01 0.99
N ALA A 299 -0.28 6.15 0.43
CA ALA A 299 0.33 5.17 -0.45
C ALA A 299 1.66 4.68 0.12
N GLY A 300 2.00 3.40 -0.11
CA GLY A 300 3.19 2.78 0.49
C GLY A 300 4.51 3.32 -0.04
N PHE A 301 5.54 3.34 0.81
CA PHE A 301 6.89 3.83 0.49
C PHE A 301 6.93 5.30 0.04
N GLY A 302 7.87 5.65 -0.86
CA GLY A 302 8.02 6.98 -1.42
C GLY A 302 7.02 7.30 -2.54
N SER A 303 6.98 8.57 -2.93
CA SER A 303 6.04 9.01 -3.97
C SER A 303 6.37 8.43 -5.35
N ASP A 304 7.61 8.04 -5.57
CA ASP A 304 8.09 7.35 -6.77
C ASP A 304 7.52 5.95 -6.96
N LEU A 305 7.09 5.30 -5.88
CA LEU A 305 6.48 3.97 -5.89
C LEU A 305 4.99 4.01 -5.56
N GLY A 306 4.66 4.36 -4.31
CA GLY A 306 3.29 4.26 -3.83
C GLY A 306 2.37 5.31 -4.43
N ALA A 307 2.77 6.59 -4.44
CA ALA A 307 1.91 7.63 -5.00
C ALA A 307 1.77 7.50 -6.52
N GLU A 308 2.84 7.16 -7.24
CA GLU A 308 2.76 6.87 -8.67
C GLU A 308 1.68 5.82 -8.96
N LYS A 309 1.70 4.67 -8.27
CA LYS A 309 0.71 3.59 -8.45
C LYS A 309 -0.69 3.96 -7.98
N PHE A 310 -0.80 4.74 -6.91
CA PHE A 310 -2.08 5.29 -6.48
C PHE A 310 -2.71 6.13 -7.60
N LEU A 311 -1.92 7.00 -8.22
CA LEU A 311 -2.35 7.93 -9.27
C LEU A 311 -2.57 7.22 -10.61
N ASP A 312 -1.60 6.46 -11.10
CA ASP A 312 -1.65 5.84 -12.42
C ASP A 312 -2.42 4.53 -12.49
N ILE A 313 -2.61 3.83 -11.36
CA ILE A 313 -3.38 2.57 -11.32
C ILE A 313 -4.71 2.78 -10.60
N LYS A 314 -4.70 3.07 -9.29
CA LYS A 314 -5.92 3.10 -8.47
C LYS A 314 -6.87 4.22 -8.88
N CYS A 315 -6.36 5.46 -8.99
CA CYS A 315 -7.19 6.61 -9.38
C CYS A 315 -7.78 6.42 -10.78
N ARG A 316 -6.96 5.93 -11.72
CA ARG A 316 -7.39 5.63 -13.08
C ARG A 316 -8.51 4.59 -13.12
N LEU A 317 -8.32 3.44 -12.47
CA LEU A 317 -9.31 2.33 -12.47
C LEU A 317 -10.59 2.66 -11.71
N ALA A 318 -10.49 3.49 -10.69
CA ALA A 318 -11.62 3.85 -9.82
C ALA A 318 -12.24 5.20 -10.16
N GLY A 319 -11.69 5.99 -11.09
CA GLY A 319 -12.19 7.34 -11.39
C GLY A 319 -12.02 8.33 -10.22
N LEU A 320 -11.01 8.12 -9.36
CA LEU A 320 -10.71 9.00 -8.23
C LEU A 320 -9.88 10.20 -8.70
N LYS A 321 -10.11 11.36 -8.07
CA LYS A 321 -9.40 12.61 -8.40
C LYS A 321 -8.88 13.26 -7.11
N PRO A 322 -7.58 13.13 -6.78
CA PRO A 322 -7.01 13.80 -5.62
C PRO A 322 -7.09 15.33 -5.72
N ASN A 323 -7.39 15.99 -4.60
CA ASN A 323 -7.44 17.44 -4.49
C ASN A 323 -6.12 18.02 -3.92
N CYS A 324 -5.37 17.23 -3.16
CA CYS A 324 -4.08 17.63 -2.60
C CYS A 324 -3.20 16.38 -2.39
N ILE A 325 -1.90 16.55 -2.58
CA ILE A 325 -0.88 15.55 -2.23
C ILE A 325 0.00 16.12 -1.11
N VAL A 326 0.09 15.40 -0.01
CA VAL A 326 0.96 15.74 1.12
C VAL A 326 2.22 14.88 1.04
N VAL A 327 3.38 15.50 0.84
CA VAL A 327 4.70 14.84 0.80
C VAL A 327 5.35 14.96 2.17
N VAL A 328 5.47 13.84 2.88
CA VAL A 328 6.14 13.79 4.17
C VAL A 328 7.65 13.76 3.96
N ALA A 329 8.35 14.67 4.62
CA ALA A 329 9.82 14.75 4.66
C ALA A 329 10.30 14.73 6.11
N THR A 330 11.46 14.11 6.35
CA THR A 330 12.16 14.13 7.63
C THR A 330 13.60 14.58 7.47
N VAL A 331 14.11 15.33 8.43
CA VAL A 331 15.54 15.70 8.48
C VAL A 331 16.42 14.44 8.39
N ARG A 332 16.03 13.37 9.08
CA ARG A 332 16.76 12.10 9.08
C ARG A 332 16.86 11.47 7.70
N ALA A 333 15.74 11.39 6.96
CA ALA A 333 15.73 10.82 5.62
C ALA A 333 16.56 11.66 4.64
N LEU A 334 16.48 12.97 4.73
CA LEU A 334 17.25 13.86 3.88
C LEU A 334 18.76 13.75 4.18
N LYS A 335 19.19 13.69 5.46
CA LYS A 335 20.58 13.41 5.82
C LYS A 335 21.05 12.04 5.32
N TYR A 336 20.20 11.01 5.43
CA TYR A 336 20.50 9.67 4.87
C TYR A 336 20.69 9.74 3.35
N ASN A 337 19.80 10.40 2.64
CA ASN A 337 19.93 10.66 1.20
C ASN A 337 21.17 11.54 0.84
N GLY A 338 21.68 12.32 1.79
CA GLY A 338 22.94 13.05 1.69
C GLY A 338 24.19 12.23 2.02
N GLY A 339 24.00 10.93 2.37
CA GLY A 339 25.10 9.99 2.62
C GLY A 339 25.48 9.79 4.09
N VAL A 340 24.69 10.28 5.05
CA VAL A 340 24.94 10.07 6.49
C VAL A 340 24.57 8.65 6.90
N PRO A 341 25.46 7.89 7.57
CA PRO A 341 25.15 6.56 8.07
C PRO A 341 24.00 6.57 9.09
N LYS A 342 23.19 5.50 9.10
CA LYS A 342 22.01 5.36 9.98
C LYS A 342 22.30 5.68 11.47
N ALA A 343 23.46 5.27 11.98
CA ALA A 343 23.83 5.46 13.39
C ALA A 343 24.09 6.94 13.76
N GLU A 344 24.29 7.82 12.77
CA GLU A 344 24.65 9.23 12.98
C GLU A 344 23.51 10.21 12.63
N LEU A 345 22.35 9.71 12.19
CA LEU A 345 21.22 10.56 11.76
C LEU A 345 20.64 11.46 12.85
N ALA A 346 20.90 11.19 14.13
CA ALA A 346 20.47 12.04 15.24
C ALA A 346 21.37 13.27 15.47
N LYS A 347 22.59 13.30 14.88
CA LYS A 347 23.51 14.43 14.99
C LYS A 347 23.21 15.45 13.91
N GLU A 348 23.33 16.75 14.26
CA GLU A 348 23.22 17.83 13.27
C GLU A 348 24.23 17.65 12.13
N ASN A 349 23.75 17.79 10.90
CA ASN A 349 24.61 17.75 9.71
C ASN A 349 23.96 18.52 8.54
N VAL A 350 24.07 19.84 8.59
CA VAL A 350 23.52 20.75 7.57
C VAL A 350 24.10 20.47 6.18
N PRO A 351 25.44 20.29 5.99
CA PRO A 351 25.99 20.03 4.66
C PRO A 351 25.46 18.73 4.00
N ALA A 352 25.26 17.69 4.80
CA ALA A 352 24.66 16.45 4.27
C ALA A 352 23.18 16.64 3.94
N LEU A 353 22.45 17.42 4.74
CA LEU A 353 21.07 17.77 4.47
C LEU A 353 20.93 18.58 3.18
N GLU A 354 21.79 19.58 2.95
CA GLU A 354 21.85 20.36 1.70
C GLU A 354 22.11 19.49 0.47
N LYS A 355 22.92 18.43 0.61
CA LYS A 355 23.11 17.45 -0.46
C LYS A 355 21.86 16.58 -0.65
N GLY A 356 21.25 16.12 0.43
CA GLY A 356 20.11 15.21 0.40
C GLY A 356 18.77 15.89 0.06
N ILE A 357 18.67 17.22 0.14
CA ILE A 357 17.45 17.99 -0.13
C ILE A 357 16.97 17.81 -1.58
N GLU A 358 17.87 17.46 -2.50
CA GLU A 358 17.52 17.16 -3.88
C GLU A 358 16.55 15.97 -4.02
N ASN A 359 16.54 15.06 -3.03
CA ASN A 359 15.52 14.00 -2.98
C ASN A 359 14.12 14.57 -2.74
N LEU A 360 13.95 15.52 -1.81
CA LEU A 360 12.67 16.21 -1.60
C LEU A 360 12.25 16.96 -2.85
N ARG A 361 13.18 17.70 -3.47
CA ARG A 361 12.93 18.45 -4.71
C ARG A 361 12.39 17.53 -5.81
N ALA A 362 13.04 16.38 -6.03
CA ALA A 362 12.60 15.41 -7.02
C ALA A 362 11.19 14.88 -6.75
N HIS A 363 10.87 14.54 -5.49
CA HIS A 363 9.55 14.03 -5.13
C HIS A 363 8.43 15.08 -5.29
N VAL A 364 8.68 16.34 -4.93
CA VAL A 364 7.73 17.45 -5.12
C VAL A 364 7.50 17.72 -6.60
N GLU A 365 8.58 17.84 -7.38
CA GLU A 365 8.50 18.03 -8.84
C GLU A 365 7.74 16.88 -9.53
N ASN A 366 7.95 15.63 -9.07
CA ASN A 366 7.23 14.47 -9.59
C ASN A 366 5.72 14.54 -9.33
N MET A 367 5.32 14.96 -8.14
CA MET A 367 3.90 15.05 -7.79
C MET A 367 3.20 16.19 -8.55
N HIS A 368 3.88 17.28 -8.85
CA HIS A 368 3.34 18.35 -9.69
C HIS A 368 3.00 17.90 -11.12
N LYS A 369 3.67 16.85 -11.66
CA LYS A 369 3.38 16.31 -13.01
C LYS A 369 1.99 15.73 -13.14
N TYR A 370 1.32 15.44 -12.02
CA TYR A 370 -0.06 14.95 -12.00
C TYR A 370 -1.12 16.07 -11.93
N ASN A 371 -0.71 17.34 -12.00
CA ASN A 371 -1.58 18.52 -11.92
C ASN A 371 -2.41 18.58 -10.63
N VAL A 372 -1.85 18.13 -9.53
CA VAL A 372 -2.46 18.17 -8.20
C VAL A 372 -1.60 19.08 -7.31
N PRO A 373 -2.22 19.98 -6.51
CA PRO A 373 -1.49 20.79 -5.55
C PRO A 373 -0.72 19.94 -4.54
N VAL A 374 0.49 20.39 -4.19
CA VAL A 374 1.39 19.68 -3.27
C VAL A 374 1.62 20.52 -2.01
N VAL A 375 1.57 19.87 -0.85
CA VAL A 375 1.97 20.42 0.44
C VAL A 375 3.08 19.54 1.04
N VAL A 376 4.12 20.13 1.60
CA VAL A 376 5.17 19.38 2.30
C VAL A 376 4.87 19.34 3.79
N ALA A 377 4.77 18.13 4.35
CA ALA A 377 4.69 17.91 5.79
C ALA A 377 6.08 17.61 6.34
N ILE A 378 6.65 18.50 7.13
CA ILE A 378 7.94 18.29 7.79
C ILE A 378 7.67 17.54 9.10
N ASN A 379 7.86 16.23 9.10
CA ASN A 379 7.68 15.38 10.29
C ASN A 379 8.89 15.57 11.21
N ARG A 380 8.72 16.42 12.23
CA ARG A 380 9.78 16.87 13.14
C ARG A 380 10.06 15.86 14.23
N PHE A 381 11.34 15.57 14.44
CA PHE A 381 11.84 14.82 15.58
C PHE A 381 12.52 15.76 16.59
N GLY A 382 12.53 15.38 17.86
CA GLY A 382 13.13 16.21 18.93
C GLY A 382 14.64 16.46 18.80
N THR A 383 15.30 15.77 17.88
CA THR A 383 16.75 15.95 17.57
C THR A 383 17.00 16.89 16.40
N ASP A 384 15.96 17.34 15.70
CA ASP A 384 16.08 18.19 14.52
C ASP A 384 16.36 19.63 14.96
N THR A 385 17.40 20.25 14.38
CA THR A 385 17.81 21.62 14.73
C THR A 385 17.13 22.66 13.84
N ASP A 386 17.06 23.90 14.31
CA ASP A 386 16.49 25.01 13.55
C ASP A 386 17.28 25.28 12.25
N ALA A 387 18.60 25.04 12.27
CA ALA A 387 19.44 25.17 11.08
C ALA A 387 19.09 24.11 10.02
N GLU A 388 18.83 22.87 10.43
CA GLU A 388 18.40 21.80 9.54
C GLU A 388 16.99 22.06 8.99
N LEU A 389 16.05 22.48 9.84
CA LEU A 389 14.68 22.83 9.42
C LEU A 389 14.67 23.99 8.42
N LYS A 390 15.59 24.96 8.57
CA LYS A 390 15.71 26.08 7.64
C LYS A 390 16.09 25.65 6.23
N VAL A 391 16.90 24.63 6.05
CA VAL A 391 17.24 24.09 4.71
C VAL A 391 16.01 23.58 3.99
N ILE A 392 15.11 22.90 4.72
CA ILE A 392 13.85 22.39 4.16
C ILE A 392 12.91 23.55 3.84
N ASP A 393 12.80 24.53 4.74
CA ASP A 393 12.02 25.77 4.56
C ASP A 393 12.45 26.50 3.27
N ASP A 394 13.75 26.75 3.12
CA ASP A 394 14.32 27.44 1.95
C ASP A 394 14.07 26.64 0.65
N CYS A 395 14.14 25.31 0.71
CA CYS A 395 13.79 24.44 -0.42
C CYS A 395 12.31 24.57 -0.81
N CYS A 396 11.38 24.46 0.14
CA CYS A 396 9.95 24.59 -0.12
C CYS A 396 9.60 25.95 -0.73
N LYS A 397 10.17 27.04 -0.19
CA LYS A 397 10.02 28.39 -0.74
C LYS A 397 10.55 28.49 -2.18
N SER A 398 11.71 27.88 -2.47
CA SER A 398 12.28 27.87 -3.83
C SER A 398 11.43 27.10 -4.84
N LEU A 399 10.68 26.10 -4.38
CA LEU A 399 9.75 25.30 -5.18
C LEU A 399 8.35 25.94 -5.29
N GLY A 400 8.09 26.99 -4.54
CA GLY A 400 6.78 27.64 -4.48
C GLY A 400 5.68 26.74 -3.92
N VAL A 401 6.03 25.82 -2.99
CA VAL A 401 5.08 24.92 -2.35
C VAL A 401 4.80 25.32 -0.91
N GLU A 402 3.55 25.18 -0.50
CA GLU A 402 3.17 25.34 0.90
C GLU A 402 3.71 24.17 1.74
N TYR A 403 4.05 24.47 3.00
CA TYR A 403 4.58 23.46 3.93
C TYR A 403 4.19 23.79 5.35
N ALA A 404 4.19 22.78 6.22
CA ALA A 404 3.99 22.95 7.65
C ALA A 404 4.79 21.93 8.46
N LEU A 405 5.15 22.28 9.69
CA LEU A 405 5.70 21.35 10.67
C LEU A 405 4.59 20.39 11.13
N SER A 406 4.95 19.13 11.33
CA SER A 406 4.10 18.09 11.91
C SER A 406 4.77 17.50 13.13
N GLU A 407 4.13 17.64 14.29
CA GLU A 407 4.57 17.07 15.57
C GLU A 407 3.52 16.10 16.12
N VAL A 408 2.75 15.48 15.21
CA VAL A 408 1.60 14.63 15.56
C VAL A 408 1.98 13.39 16.37
N PHE A 409 3.20 12.88 16.22
CA PHE A 409 3.67 11.75 17.02
C PHE A 409 3.66 12.09 18.52
N ALA A 410 4.14 13.27 18.89
CA ALA A 410 4.27 13.69 20.27
C ALA A 410 3.00 14.37 20.83
N LYS A 411 2.22 15.05 19.99
CA LYS A 411 1.13 15.95 20.39
C LYS A 411 -0.25 15.56 19.83
N GLY A 412 -0.36 14.42 19.14
CA GLY A 412 -1.62 14.02 18.49
C GLY A 412 -2.09 15.06 17.48
N GLY A 413 -3.40 15.24 17.37
CA GLY A 413 -4.01 16.18 16.42
C GLY A 413 -3.56 17.63 16.62
N GLU A 414 -3.27 18.05 17.85
CA GLU A 414 -2.77 19.40 18.12
C GLU A 414 -1.46 19.70 17.38
N GLY A 415 -0.56 18.69 17.32
CA GLY A 415 0.70 18.80 16.59
C GLY A 415 0.56 18.89 15.07
N GLY A 416 -0.64 18.71 14.53
CA GLY A 416 -0.95 18.76 13.09
C GLY A 416 -1.84 19.93 12.66
N VAL A 417 -2.28 20.80 13.58
CA VAL A 417 -3.25 21.88 13.30
C VAL A 417 -2.79 22.79 12.16
N GLU A 418 -1.53 23.23 12.18
CA GLU A 418 -1.00 24.09 11.11
C GLU A 418 -0.92 23.35 9.77
N LEU A 419 -0.56 22.07 9.77
CA LEU A 419 -0.60 21.24 8.56
C LEU A 419 -2.05 21.13 8.02
N ALA A 420 -3.02 20.88 8.89
CA ALA A 420 -4.42 20.80 8.51
C ALA A 420 -4.95 22.11 7.90
N LYS A 421 -4.62 23.25 8.52
CA LYS A 421 -4.97 24.57 7.97
C LYS A 421 -4.33 24.83 6.61
N THR A 422 -3.05 24.49 6.47
CA THR A 422 -2.31 24.65 5.20
C THR A 422 -2.93 23.80 4.10
N VAL A 423 -3.25 22.53 4.37
CA VAL A 423 -3.90 21.64 3.40
C VAL A 423 -5.29 22.15 3.02
N CYS A 424 -6.11 22.60 3.99
CA CYS A 424 -7.43 23.19 3.72
C CYS A 424 -7.29 24.44 2.83
N LYS A 425 -6.37 25.36 3.17
CA LYS A 425 -6.10 26.57 2.38
C LYS A 425 -5.77 26.22 0.92
N VAL A 426 -4.85 25.29 0.71
CA VAL A 426 -4.42 24.87 -0.64
C VAL A 426 -5.59 24.25 -1.42
N ILE A 427 -6.46 23.48 -0.78
CA ILE A 427 -7.66 22.90 -1.42
C ILE A 427 -8.69 23.99 -1.73
N ASP A 428 -8.90 24.95 -0.83
CA ASP A 428 -9.86 26.04 -1.03
C ASP A 428 -9.42 26.99 -2.15
N GLU A 429 -8.11 27.20 -2.32
CA GLU A 429 -7.52 27.95 -3.43
C GLU A 429 -7.57 27.18 -4.76
N ASN A 430 -7.69 25.85 -4.73
CA ASN A 430 -7.76 24.94 -5.88
C ASN A 430 -8.98 24.01 -5.76
N PRO A 431 -10.22 24.54 -5.84
CA PRO A 431 -11.43 23.77 -5.52
C PRO A 431 -11.71 22.62 -6.48
N GLU A 432 -11.22 22.70 -7.71
CA GLU A 432 -11.35 21.66 -8.73
C GLU A 432 -10.05 20.87 -8.89
N SER A 433 -10.16 19.54 -8.94
CA SER A 433 -9.00 18.69 -9.23
C SER A 433 -8.74 18.63 -10.73
N HIS A 434 -7.54 19.04 -11.13
CA HIS A 434 -7.05 18.90 -12.51
C HIS A 434 -6.20 17.64 -12.71
N PHE A 435 -6.34 16.68 -11.82
CA PHE A 435 -5.59 15.43 -11.85
C PHE A 435 -5.61 14.77 -13.24
N ALA A 436 -4.44 14.41 -13.71
CA ALA A 436 -4.23 13.59 -14.91
C ALA A 436 -3.11 12.57 -14.67
N PRO A 437 -3.28 11.31 -15.09
CA PRO A 437 -2.21 10.33 -15.11
C PRO A 437 -1.06 10.76 -16.03
N ILE A 438 0.17 10.25 -15.78
CA ILE A 438 1.36 10.68 -16.54
C ILE A 438 1.52 10.02 -17.90
N TYR A 439 0.74 9.01 -18.21
CA TYR A 439 0.72 8.32 -19.50
C TYR A 439 -0.68 7.88 -19.91
N ASP A 440 -0.90 7.70 -21.21
CA ASP A 440 -2.15 7.18 -21.76
C ASP A 440 -2.13 5.66 -21.89
N LEU A 441 -3.32 5.01 -21.80
CA LEU A 441 -3.43 3.55 -21.87
C LEU A 441 -3.23 2.97 -23.28
N ASP A 442 -3.30 3.77 -24.32
CA ASP A 442 -3.06 3.36 -25.71
C ASP A 442 -1.57 3.19 -26.07
N LEU A 443 -0.66 3.65 -25.18
CA LEU A 443 0.76 3.36 -25.29
C LEU A 443 1.04 1.87 -25.06
N THR A 444 2.13 1.36 -25.65
CA THR A 444 2.62 0.01 -25.37
C THR A 444 3.14 -0.12 -23.92
N VAL A 445 3.24 -1.33 -23.41
CA VAL A 445 3.81 -1.59 -22.07
C VAL A 445 5.20 -0.98 -21.94
N GLU A 446 6.06 -1.11 -22.97
CA GLU A 446 7.42 -0.54 -22.97
C GLU A 446 7.40 0.98 -22.88
N GLU A 447 6.53 1.64 -23.63
CA GLU A 447 6.41 3.11 -23.64
C GLU A 447 5.92 3.61 -22.28
N LYS A 448 4.96 2.92 -21.64
CA LYS A 448 4.50 3.23 -20.28
C LYS A 448 5.63 3.10 -19.25
N ILE A 449 6.39 2.00 -19.32
CA ILE A 449 7.55 1.79 -18.44
C ILE A 449 8.60 2.89 -18.65
N ARG A 450 8.94 3.24 -19.90
CA ARG A 450 9.86 4.34 -20.20
C ARG A 450 9.34 5.67 -19.67
N THR A 451 8.06 5.94 -19.84
CA THR A 451 7.44 7.18 -19.34
C THR A 451 7.59 7.31 -17.82
N ILE A 452 7.30 6.25 -17.07
CA ILE A 452 7.48 6.25 -15.60
C ILE A 452 8.96 6.42 -15.24
N ALA A 453 9.85 5.63 -15.85
CA ALA A 453 11.29 5.67 -15.59
C ALA A 453 11.88 7.06 -15.83
N GLN A 454 11.55 7.68 -16.95
CA GLN A 454 12.07 9.01 -17.30
C GLN A 454 11.41 10.13 -16.50
N LYS A 455 10.07 10.13 -16.39
CA LYS A 455 9.34 11.24 -15.74
C LYS A 455 9.44 11.17 -14.20
N ILE A 456 9.37 9.99 -13.61
CA ILE A 456 9.29 9.84 -12.15
C ILE A 456 10.66 9.50 -11.55
N TYR A 457 11.42 8.58 -12.16
CA TYR A 457 12.70 8.17 -11.59
C TYR A 457 13.86 9.05 -12.05
N GLY A 458 13.71 9.76 -13.17
CA GLY A 458 14.78 10.57 -13.75
C GLY A 458 15.84 9.73 -14.47
N ALA A 459 15.49 8.50 -14.90
CA ALA A 459 16.36 7.65 -15.68
C ALA A 459 16.53 8.18 -17.12
N ASP A 460 17.69 7.91 -17.72
CA ASP A 460 17.95 8.26 -19.11
C ASP A 460 17.15 7.35 -20.05
N ASP A 461 17.13 6.04 -19.77
CA ASP A 461 16.37 5.05 -20.55
C ASP A 461 16.06 3.78 -19.74
N VAL A 462 15.41 2.80 -20.40
CA VAL A 462 15.06 1.49 -19.85
C VAL A 462 15.66 0.39 -20.71
N THR A 463 16.32 -0.56 -20.05
CA THR A 463 16.84 -1.78 -20.67
C THR A 463 15.96 -2.97 -20.30
N PHE A 464 15.69 -3.84 -21.28
CA PHE A 464 14.93 -5.08 -21.07
C PHE A 464 15.85 -6.28 -21.27
N THR A 465 15.88 -7.20 -20.31
CA THR A 465 16.59 -8.47 -20.48
C THR A 465 15.90 -9.37 -21.51
N ASN A 466 16.59 -10.40 -21.99
CA ASN A 466 16.01 -11.39 -22.90
C ASN A 466 14.78 -12.08 -22.28
N GLN A 467 14.79 -12.33 -20.96
CA GLN A 467 13.66 -12.87 -20.23
C GLN A 467 12.48 -11.90 -20.25
N ALA A 468 12.73 -10.63 -19.94
CA ALA A 468 11.70 -9.58 -19.97
C ALA A 468 11.06 -9.46 -21.37
N MET A 469 11.85 -9.49 -22.44
CA MET A 469 11.36 -9.43 -23.81
C MET A 469 10.49 -10.64 -24.17
N LYS A 470 10.81 -11.83 -23.66
CA LYS A 470 9.99 -13.03 -23.84
C LYS A 470 8.65 -12.89 -23.13
N SER A 471 8.67 -12.53 -21.84
CA SER A 471 7.44 -12.30 -21.05
C SER A 471 6.55 -11.21 -21.67
N LEU A 472 7.17 -10.13 -22.15
CA LEU A 472 6.49 -9.02 -22.80
C LEU A 472 5.72 -9.48 -24.06
N LYS A 473 6.33 -10.34 -24.89
CA LYS A 473 5.67 -10.90 -26.07
C LYS A 473 4.41 -11.70 -25.69
N ASP A 474 4.50 -12.52 -24.64
CA ASP A 474 3.35 -13.29 -24.15
C ASP A 474 2.26 -12.37 -23.59
N ILE A 475 2.64 -11.33 -22.83
CA ILE A 475 1.72 -10.32 -22.27
C ILE A 475 0.99 -9.55 -23.35
N LYS A 476 1.70 -9.11 -24.41
CA LYS A 476 1.08 -8.41 -25.54
C LYS A 476 0.07 -9.28 -26.27
N ALA A 477 0.39 -10.56 -26.46
CA ALA A 477 -0.54 -11.52 -27.08
C ALA A 477 -1.85 -11.70 -26.29
N LEU A 478 -1.82 -11.40 -24.98
CA LEU A 478 -2.98 -11.43 -24.08
C LEU A 478 -3.66 -10.06 -23.89
N GLY A 479 -3.26 -9.04 -24.66
CA GLY A 479 -3.83 -7.70 -24.57
C GLY A 479 -3.27 -6.82 -23.45
N GLY A 480 -2.10 -7.14 -22.93
CA GLY A 480 -1.45 -6.42 -21.82
C GLY A 480 -1.15 -4.96 -22.12
N ASP A 481 -1.02 -4.57 -23.40
CA ASP A 481 -0.82 -3.17 -23.79
C ASP A 481 -1.99 -2.25 -23.39
N ALA A 482 -3.19 -2.79 -23.17
CA ALA A 482 -4.33 -2.00 -22.70
C ALA A 482 -4.31 -1.72 -21.18
N LEU A 483 -3.36 -2.29 -20.43
CA LEU A 483 -3.32 -2.23 -18.98
C LEU A 483 -2.28 -1.21 -18.46
N PRO A 484 -2.51 -0.60 -17.29
CA PRO A 484 -1.48 0.18 -16.62
C PRO A 484 -0.32 -0.70 -16.15
N VAL A 485 0.82 -0.07 -15.85
CA VAL A 485 2.04 -0.75 -15.42
C VAL A 485 2.33 -0.48 -13.95
N CYS A 486 2.75 -1.52 -13.25
CA CYS A 486 3.22 -1.51 -11.86
C CYS A 486 4.71 -1.85 -11.83
N ILE A 487 5.58 -0.86 -11.69
CA ILE A 487 7.03 -1.12 -11.60
C ILE A 487 7.38 -1.57 -10.18
N ALA A 488 7.97 -2.75 -10.09
CA ALA A 488 8.46 -3.35 -8.86
C ALA A 488 9.97 -3.14 -8.75
N LYS A 489 10.41 -2.26 -7.84
CA LYS A 489 11.81 -1.90 -7.62
C LYS A 489 12.10 -1.67 -6.13
N THR A 490 13.37 -1.40 -5.81
CA THR A 490 13.77 -0.95 -4.47
C THR A 490 13.04 0.33 -4.06
N GLN A 491 12.68 0.44 -2.79
CA GLN A 491 12.06 1.63 -2.21
C GLN A 491 13.08 2.69 -1.74
N TYR A 492 14.36 2.37 -1.72
CA TYR A 492 15.40 3.22 -1.11
C TYR A 492 16.06 4.20 -2.08
N SER A 493 15.75 4.11 -3.35
CA SER A 493 16.32 4.98 -4.39
C SER A 493 15.29 5.28 -5.47
N LEU A 494 15.45 6.39 -6.18
CA LEU A 494 14.74 6.65 -7.44
C LEU A 494 15.20 5.68 -8.54
N SER A 495 16.44 5.17 -8.48
CA SER A 495 16.96 4.13 -9.36
C SER A 495 16.49 2.72 -8.94
N ASP A 496 16.84 1.70 -9.72
CA ASP A 496 16.75 0.27 -9.35
C ASP A 496 17.95 -0.22 -8.54
N ASP A 497 18.98 0.63 -8.35
CA ASP A 497 20.11 0.40 -7.44
C ASP A 497 19.87 1.10 -6.09
N PRO A 498 19.71 0.35 -4.97
CA PRO A 498 19.45 0.92 -3.66
C PRO A 498 20.61 1.75 -3.08
N THR A 499 21.78 1.71 -3.68
CA THR A 499 22.98 2.47 -3.24
C THR A 499 23.04 3.89 -3.82
N LEU A 500 22.27 4.16 -4.88
CA LEU A 500 22.20 5.47 -5.51
C LEU A 500 21.19 6.36 -4.77
N LEU A 501 21.66 7.03 -3.71
CA LEU A 501 20.84 7.87 -2.84
C LEU A 501 20.61 9.28 -3.42
N GLY A 502 19.67 10.01 -2.85
CA GLY A 502 19.38 11.40 -3.21
C GLY A 502 18.61 11.53 -4.53
N ARG A 503 19.17 12.24 -5.47
CA ARG A 503 18.63 12.41 -6.83
C ARG A 503 19.65 11.92 -7.87
N PRO A 504 19.74 10.62 -8.12
CA PRO A 504 20.68 10.08 -9.10
C PRO A 504 20.37 10.57 -10.51
N THR A 505 21.41 10.66 -11.34
CA THR A 505 21.35 11.01 -12.77
C THR A 505 22.27 10.10 -13.57
N GLY A 506 22.08 10.01 -14.89
CA GLY A 506 22.96 9.22 -15.75
C GLY A 506 22.82 7.71 -15.54
N PHE A 507 21.62 7.21 -15.28
CA PHE A 507 21.35 5.79 -15.05
C PHE A 507 20.20 5.29 -15.91
N ASN A 508 20.17 3.99 -16.16
CA ASN A 508 19.07 3.28 -16.80
C ASN A 508 18.37 2.36 -15.79
N ILE A 509 17.06 2.18 -15.97
CA ILE A 509 16.31 1.14 -15.25
C ILE A 509 16.39 -0.17 -16.04
N THR A 510 16.70 -1.28 -15.37
CA THR A 510 16.76 -2.60 -16.00
C THR A 510 15.53 -3.43 -15.62
N ILE A 511 14.65 -3.68 -16.59
CA ILE A 511 13.53 -4.61 -16.42
C ILE A 511 14.02 -6.03 -16.64
N ARG A 512 13.97 -6.84 -15.58
CA ARG A 512 14.45 -8.23 -15.58
C ARG A 512 13.40 -9.24 -16.03
N ASP A 513 12.16 -9.00 -15.67
CA ASP A 513 11.02 -9.83 -16.05
C ASP A 513 9.71 -9.03 -15.98
N LEU A 514 8.64 -9.54 -16.60
CA LEU A 514 7.29 -8.99 -16.51
C LEU A 514 6.29 -10.07 -16.17
N ARG A 515 5.24 -9.71 -15.45
CA ARG A 515 4.15 -10.60 -15.11
C ARG A 515 2.80 -9.92 -15.35
N LEU A 516 1.87 -10.63 -15.96
CA LEU A 516 0.50 -10.18 -16.12
C LEU A 516 -0.31 -10.51 -14.86
N SER A 517 -0.78 -9.50 -14.14
CA SER A 517 -1.81 -9.60 -13.09
C SER A 517 -3.17 -9.30 -13.72
N ASN A 518 -3.67 -10.26 -14.47
CA ASN A 518 -4.79 -10.05 -15.38
C ASN A 518 -6.12 -9.80 -14.65
N GLY A 519 -6.33 -10.47 -13.52
CA GLY A 519 -7.51 -10.25 -12.67
C GLY A 519 -7.47 -8.90 -11.96
N ALA A 520 -6.29 -8.49 -11.48
CA ALA A 520 -6.09 -7.17 -10.89
C ALA A 520 -6.15 -6.05 -11.94
N GLY A 521 -5.76 -6.34 -13.19
CA GLY A 521 -5.83 -5.41 -14.31
C GLY A 521 -4.62 -4.50 -14.43
N PHE A 522 -3.41 -5.02 -14.23
CA PHE A 522 -2.14 -4.33 -14.49
C PHE A 522 -1.00 -5.30 -14.85
N VAL A 523 0.05 -4.77 -15.46
CA VAL A 523 1.29 -5.49 -15.75
C VAL A 523 2.34 -5.13 -14.71
N VAL A 524 2.92 -6.13 -14.04
CA VAL A 524 4.05 -5.93 -13.11
C VAL A 524 5.36 -6.02 -13.88
N ALA A 525 6.20 -4.98 -13.78
CA ALA A 525 7.53 -4.93 -14.37
C ALA A 525 8.58 -4.97 -13.26
N TYR A 526 9.38 -6.03 -13.21
CA TYR A 526 10.38 -6.24 -12.18
C TYR A 526 11.71 -5.55 -12.55
N ALA A 527 12.06 -4.51 -11.80
CA ALA A 527 13.33 -3.81 -11.88
C ALA A 527 14.14 -4.10 -10.61
N GLY A 528 15.05 -5.06 -10.69
CA GLY A 528 15.83 -5.54 -9.55
C GLY A 528 15.29 -6.83 -8.92
N ASP A 529 15.93 -7.25 -7.82
CA ASP A 529 15.57 -8.47 -7.08
C ASP A 529 14.47 -8.16 -6.06
N VAL A 530 13.21 -8.22 -6.51
CA VAL A 530 12.05 -8.00 -5.65
C VAL A 530 11.54 -9.33 -5.11
N MET A 531 11.51 -9.45 -3.78
CA MET A 531 11.11 -10.69 -3.11
C MET A 531 9.63 -10.66 -2.75
N THR A 532 8.88 -11.62 -3.30
CA THR A 532 7.46 -11.84 -2.96
C THR A 532 7.25 -12.66 -1.69
N MET A 533 8.31 -13.27 -1.14
CA MET A 533 8.36 -13.89 0.18
C MET A 533 9.51 -13.27 0.97
N PRO A 534 9.24 -12.30 1.85
CA PRO A 534 10.23 -11.71 2.73
C PRO A 534 10.85 -12.73 3.70
N CYS A 535 11.90 -12.33 4.39
CA CYS A 535 12.50 -13.15 5.44
C CYS A 535 12.44 -12.45 6.78
N LEU A 536 12.46 -13.23 7.85
CA LEU A 536 12.72 -12.71 9.18
C LEU A 536 14.18 -12.19 9.24
N PRO A 537 14.43 -11.06 9.92
CA PRO A 537 15.76 -10.53 10.13
C PRO A 537 16.54 -11.39 11.14
N LYS A 538 17.81 -11.03 11.39
CA LYS A 538 18.65 -11.70 12.39
C LYS A 538 18.04 -11.65 13.80
N VAL A 539 17.40 -10.55 14.14
CA VAL A 539 16.65 -10.35 15.39
C VAL A 539 15.25 -9.86 15.00
N PRO A 540 14.27 -10.74 14.89
CA PRO A 540 12.91 -10.37 14.53
C PRO A 540 12.17 -9.71 15.70
N SER A 541 11.18 -8.87 15.41
CA SER A 541 10.30 -8.27 16.42
C SER A 541 9.60 -9.33 17.28
N ALA A 542 9.35 -10.50 16.71
CA ALA A 542 8.79 -11.67 17.41
C ALA A 542 9.53 -12.05 18.70
N GLU A 543 10.84 -11.78 18.81
CA GLU A 543 11.61 -12.08 20.03
C GLU A 543 11.26 -11.15 21.23
N LYS A 544 10.58 -10.04 20.96
CA LYS A 544 10.21 -9.04 21.97
C LYS A 544 8.72 -9.05 22.30
N ILE A 545 7.90 -9.64 21.41
CA ILE A 545 6.45 -9.70 21.59
C ILE A 545 6.13 -10.82 22.56
N ASP A 546 5.41 -10.49 23.63
CA ASP A 546 4.98 -11.46 24.66
C ASP A 546 3.58 -11.10 25.17
N VAL A 547 2.96 -12.02 25.89
CA VAL A 547 1.67 -11.84 26.56
C VAL A 547 1.77 -12.29 28.00
N ASP A 548 1.34 -11.45 28.92
CA ASP A 548 1.34 -11.77 30.34
C ASP A 548 0.17 -12.69 30.76
N GLY A 549 0.17 -13.13 32.03
CA GLY A 549 -0.88 -14.00 32.56
C GLY A 549 -2.28 -13.38 32.63
N ASN A 550 -2.42 -12.07 32.39
CA ASN A 550 -3.69 -11.34 32.33
C ASN A 550 -4.14 -11.10 30.89
N GLY A 551 -3.37 -11.55 29.89
CA GLY A 551 -3.65 -11.36 28.48
C GLY A 551 -3.19 -10.02 27.93
N VAL A 552 -2.36 -9.26 28.66
CA VAL A 552 -1.80 -7.98 28.18
C VAL A 552 -0.60 -8.26 27.28
N ILE A 553 -0.61 -7.68 26.09
CA ILE A 553 0.46 -7.83 25.09
C ILE A 553 1.55 -6.79 25.35
N HIS A 554 2.80 -7.22 25.28
CA HIS A 554 4.00 -6.40 25.42
C HIS A 554 4.87 -6.50 24.17
N GLY A 555 5.66 -5.45 23.88
CA GLY A 555 6.64 -5.47 22.80
C GLY A 555 6.05 -5.41 21.39
N LEU A 556 4.78 -5.16 21.24
CA LEU A 556 4.11 -4.95 19.94
C LEU A 556 4.27 -3.47 19.52
N PHE A 557 5.49 -2.98 19.42
CA PHE A 557 5.92 -1.60 19.11
C PHE A 557 5.84 -0.56 20.23
#